data_8290d9509607a9832d001e57b0599dac
#
_entry.id   8290d9509607a9832d001e57b0599dac
#
_cell.length_a   1.000
_cell.length_b   1.000
_cell.length_c   1.000
_cell.angle_alpha   90.00
_cell.angle_beta   90.00
_cell.angle_gamma   90.00
#
_symmetry.space_group_name_H-M   'P 1'
#
loop_
_entity.id
_entity.type
_entity.pdbx_description
1 polymer ?
#
loop_
_entity_poly.entity_id
_entity_poly.type
_entity_poly.pdbx_seq_one_letter_code
_entity_poly.pdbx_strand_id
1 'polypeptide(L)'
;SLGTFDVIAGLNFIANKKWELNAGVQVPVINSNKNSFFPDEYNDARIAKFVATNKFERKSDLLLRLGHYIVLPKSFSIKPNLLAIYHTANDTYEDRFGKRQTINNSQGLTLNGGIVATKSFNQKNELELVAATPFIFRDVRPDGLTRKAVINLQYKIHF
;
A
#
# COMPACT_ATOMS: atom_id res chain seq x y z
N SER A 1 -2.55 2.97 -13.09
CA SER A 1 -3.71 2.82 -12.20
C SER A 1 -4.67 1.81 -12.81
N LEU A 2 -5.13 0.84 -12.05
CA LEU A 2 -6.05 -0.19 -12.54
C LEU A 2 -7.50 0.31 -12.66
N GLY A 3 -7.75 1.62 -12.49
CA GLY A 3 -9.01 2.27 -12.80
C GLY A 3 -10.17 1.92 -11.86
N THR A 4 -9.90 1.56 -10.62
CA THR A 4 -10.93 1.34 -9.60
C THR A 4 -11.22 2.63 -8.83
N PHE A 5 -12.46 2.78 -8.36
CA PHE A 5 -12.85 3.76 -7.36
C PHE A 5 -13.05 3.05 -6.03
N ASP A 6 -12.21 3.36 -5.06
CA ASP A 6 -12.18 2.68 -3.78
C ASP A 6 -12.68 3.59 -2.67
N VAL A 7 -13.46 3.03 -1.74
CA VAL A 7 -13.78 3.66 -0.46
C VAL A 7 -12.86 3.09 0.60
N ILE A 8 -12.28 3.99 1.40
CA ILE A 8 -11.44 3.63 2.55
C ILE A 8 -12.13 4.14 3.81
N ALA A 9 -12.33 3.24 4.77
CA ALA A 9 -12.82 3.56 6.10
C ALA A 9 -11.86 3.00 7.14
N GLY A 10 -11.69 3.71 8.25
CA GLY A 10 -10.77 3.26 9.29
C GLY A 10 -10.92 3.97 10.61
N LEU A 11 -10.25 3.42 11.61
CA LEU A 11 -10.19 3.91 12.97
C LEU A 11 -8.74 4.14 13.37
N ASN A 12 -8.51 5.19 14.15
CA ASN A 12 -7.22 5.47 14.77
C ASN A 12 -7.40 5.41 16.29
N PHE A 13 -6.52 4.68 16.95
CA PHE A 13 -6.48 4.57 18.39
C PHE A 13 -5.07 4.92 18.90
N ILE A 14 -5.00 5.82 19.88
CA ILE A 14 -3.75 6.26 20.52
C ILE A 14 -3.77 5.87 21.99
N ALA A 15 -2.82 5.02 22.39
CA ALA A 15 -2.65 4.61 23.78
C ALA A 15 -1.41 5.25 24.40
N ASN A 16 -1.56 5.78 25.64
CA ASN A 16 -0.48 6.35 26.44
C ASN A 16 0.37 7.41 25.69
N LYS A 17 -0.20 8.10 24.71
CA LYS A 17 0.49 9.07 23.84
C LYS A 17 1.73 8.53 23.13
N LYS A 18 1.94 7.22 23.14
CA LYS A 18 3.12 6.55 22.56
C LYS A 18 2.77 5.52 21.50
N TRP A 19 1.69 4.79 21.68
CA TRP A 19 1.27 3.75 20.76
C TRP A 19 0.15 4.26 19.87
N GLU A 20 0.30 4.05 18.57
CA GLU A 20 -0.70 4.39 17.55
C GLU A 20 -1.10 3.10 16.82
N LEU A 21 -2.39 2.80 16.84
CA LEU A 21 -2.98 1.69 16.11
C LEU A 21 -3.99 2.25 15.11
N ASN A 22 -3.79 1.96 13.84
CA ASN A 22 -4.74 2.26 12.78
C ASN A 22 -5.26 0.95 12.21
N ALA A 23 -6.58 0.81 12.15
CA ALA A 23 -7.23 -0.29 11.47
C ALA A 23 -8.17 0.25 10.41
N GLY A 24 -8.22 -0.38 9.25
CA GLY A 24 -9.04 0.10 8.14
C GLY A 24 -9.39 -0.98 7.15
N VAL A 25 -10.32 -0.64 6.28
CA VAL A 25 -10.74 -1.44 5.14
C VAL A 25 -10.77 -0.58 3.90
N GLN A 26 -10.28 -1.12 2.79
CA GLN A 26 -10.38 -0.54 1.46
C GLN A 26 -11.26 -1.46 0.61
N VAL A 27 -12.36 -0.92 0.09
CA VAL A 27 -13.34 -1.65 -0.71
C VAL A 27 -13.47 -0.99 -2.08
N PRO A 28 -13.19 -1.70 -3.18
CA PRO A 28 -13.47 -1.19 -4.50
C PRO A 28 -14.99 -1.20 -4.75
N VAL A 29 -15.58 -0.02 -4.92
CA VAL A 29 -17.03 0.16 -5.16
C VAL A 29 -17.36 0.29 -6.63
N ILE A 30 -16.42 0.74 -7.46
CA ILE A 30 -16.54 0.77 -8.91
C ILE A 30 -15.35 0.03 -9.52
N ASN A 31 -15.61 -1.17 -10.03
CA ASN A 31 -14.62 -2.05 -10.66
C ASN A 31 -14.68 -2.01 -12.19
N SER A 32 -15.33 -1.03 -12.77
CA SER A 32 -15.45 -0.90 -14.23
C SER A 32 -14.17 -0.31 -14.82
N ASN A 33 -13.09 -1.05 -14.82
CA ASN A 33 -11.93 -0.61 -15.57
C ASN A 33 -12.02 -1.03 -17.05
N LYS A 34 -11.47 -0.20 -17.92
CA LYS A 34 -11.42 -0.44 -19.37
C LYS A 34 -10.04 -0.97 -19.80
N ASN A 35 -9.27 -1.53 -18.87
CA ASN A 35 -7.99 -2.10 -19.22
C ASN A 35 -8.16 -3.32 -20.12
N SER A 36 -7.35 -3.43 -21.16
CA SER A 36 -7.40 -4.52 -22.13
C SER A 36 -6.04 -5.23 -22.25
N PHE A 37 -5.27 -5.28 -21.17
CA PHE A 37 -3.92 -5.81 -21.19
C PHE A 37 -3.90 -7.34 -21.13
N PHE A 38 -3.26 -7.95 -22.14
CA PHE A 38 -2.85 -9.36 -22.18
C PHE A 38 -1.35 -9.42 -22.45
N PRO A 39 -0.54 -10.08 -21.59
CA PRO A 39 0.91 -10.08 -21.73
C PRO A 39 1.42 -10.80 -22.97
N ASP A 40 0.69 -11.77 -23.52
CA ASP A 40 1.00 -12.54 -24.71
C ASP A 40 0.81 -11.77 -26.04
N GLU A 41 0.22 -10.56 -25.99
CA GLU A 41 0.13 -9.64 -27.14
C GLU A 41 1.47 -8.90 -27.38
N TYR A 42 2.39 -8.99 -26.45
CA TYR A 42 3.67 -8.28 -26.50
C TYR A 42 4.80 -9.29 -26.68
N ASN A 43 5.61 -9.11 -27.71
CA ASN A 43 6.79 -9.94 -27.94
C ASN A 43 7.98 -9.47 -27.08
N ASP A 44 7.81 -9.43 -25.74
CA ASP A 44 8.83 -9.02 -24.78
C ASP A 44 8.79 -9.93 -23.54
N ALA A 45 9.89 -10.64 -23.29
CA ALA A 45 10.03 -11.56 -22.15
C ALA A 45 9.86 -10.88 -20.78
N ARG A 46 10.04 -9.56 -20.68
CA ARG A 46 9.81 -8.81 -19.44
C ARG A 46 8.31 -8.64 -19.18
N ILE A 47 7.53 -8.46 -20.25
CA ILE A 47 6.08 -8.29 -20.21
C ILE A 47 5.39 -9.63 -19.98
N ALA A 48 5.91 -10.72 -20.50
CA ALA A 48 5.38 -12.07 -20.33
C ALA A 48 5.28 -12.53 -18.86
N LYS A 49 5.98 -11.85 -17.94
CA LYS A 49 5.92 -12.11 -16.48
C LYS A 49 4.72 -11.47 -15.79
N PHE A 50 4.04 -10.54 -16.43
CA PHE A 50 2.85 -9.92 -15.86
C PHE A 50 1.62 -10.78 -16.09
N VAL A 51 0.62 -10.63 -15.22
CA VAL A 51 -0.67 -11.29 -15.39
C VAL A 51 -1.59 -10.46 -16.28
N ALA A 52 -2.52 -11.12 -16.97
CA ALA A 52 -3.55 -10.41 -17.73
C ALA A 52 -4.42 -9.58 -16.77
N THR A 53 -4.74 -8.35 -17.20
CA THR A 53 -5.58 -7.42 -16.42
C THR A 53 -6.70 -6.81 -17.27
N ASN A 54 -7.14 -7.52 -18.31
CA ASN A 54 -8.31 -7.11 -19.10
C ASN A 54 -9.57 -7.09 -18.23
N LYS A 55 -10.28 -5.96 -18.21
CA LYS A 55 -11.45 -5.72 -17.35
C LYS A 55 -11.22 -6.22 -15.92
N PHE A 56 -10.10 -5.81 -15.35
CA PHE A 56 -9.63 -6.25 -14.04
C PHE A 56 -10.61 -5.87 -12.93
N GLU A 57 -10.85 -6.80 -12.01
CA GLU A 57 -11.60 -6.56 -10.79
C GLU A 57 -10.74 -6.85 -9.57
N ARG A 58 -10.49 -5.79 -8.82
CA ARG A 58 -9.77 -5.85 -7.56
C ARG A 58 -10.69 -6.28 -6.41
N LYS A 59 -10.13 -7.04 -5.46
CA LYS A 59 -10.78 -7.37 -4.20
C LYS A 59 -10.39 -6.38 -3.09
N SER A 60 -11.06 -6.49 -1.94
CA SER A 60 -10.88 -5.59 -0.80
C SER A 60 -9.59 -5.86 -0.04
N ASP A 61 -9.08 -4.82 0.64
CA ASP A 61 -7.94 -4.92 1.55
C ASP A 61 -8.36 -4.62 2.99
N LEU A 62 -7.80 -5.37 3.94
CA LEU A 62 -7.77 -5.03 5.36
C LEU A 62 -6.41 -4.40 5.68
N LEU A 63 -6.43 -3.33 6.44
CA LEU A 63 -5.25 -2.53 6.78
C LEU A 63 -5.09 -2.50 8.29
N LEU A 64 -3.89 -2.79 8.78
CA LEU A 64 -3.53 -2.65 10.17
C LEU A 64 -2.15 -2.01 10.27
N ARG A 65 -2.05 -0.87 10.96
CA ARG A 65 -0.78 -0.19 11.19
C ARG A 65 -0.56 -0.01 12.69
N LEU A 66 0.60 -0.43 13.16
CA LEU A 66 1.07 -0.20 14.52
C LEU A 66 2.29 0.70 14.49
N GLY A 67 2.29 1.76 15.28
CA GLY A 67 3.42 2.67 15.45
C GLY A 67 3.74 2.91 16.93
N HIS A 68 5.00 3.21 17.22
CA HIS A 68 5.43 3.58 18.56
C HIS A 68 6.24 4.86 18.55
N TYR A 69 5.79 5.87 19.30
CA TYR A 69 6.47 7.14 19.44
C TYR A 69 7.57 7.07 20.51
N ILE A 70 8.78 7.45 20.11
CA ILE A 70 9.96 7.56 20.97
C ILE A 70 10.46 9.00 20.86
N VAL A 71 10.37 9.73 21.98
CA VAL A 71 10.88 11.09 22.08
C VAL A 71 12.33 11.04 22.52
N LEU A 72 13.16 11.73 21.77
CA LEU A 72 14.62 11.84 22.01
C LEU A 72 14.98 13.26 22.42
N PRO A 73 16.18 13.48 23.00
CA PRO A 73 16.67 14.81 23.34
C PRO A 73 16.73 15.75 22.12
N LYS A 74 16.81 17.06 22.38
CA LYS A 74 16.97 18.11 21.36
C LYS A 74 15.84 18.18 20.35
N SER A 75 14.59 17.95 20.78
CA SER A 75 13.40 18.01 19.92
C SER A 75 13.47 17.06 18.71
N PHE A 76 14.03 15.89 18.92
CA PHE A 76 14.05 14.82 17.95
C PHE A 76 13.06 13.71 18.39
N SER A 77 12.40 13.09 17.45
CA SER A 77 11.56 11.93 17.71
C SER A 77 11.67 10.90 16.58
N ILE A 78 11.46 9.64 16.92
CA ILE A 78 11.38 8.56 15.96
C ILE A 78 10.09 7.77 16.19
N LYS A 79 9.47 7.32 15.10
CA LYS A 79 8.31 6.46 15.12
C LYS A 79 8.52 5.26 14.20
N PRO A 80 9.13 4.16 14.71
CA PRO A 80 9.05 2.89 14.01
C PRO A 80 7.60 2.47 13.86
N ASN A 81 7.28 1.83 12.73
CA ASN A 81 5.93 1.36 12.45
C ASN A 81 5.93 0.11 11.57
N LEU A 82 4.87 -0.68 11.71
CA LEU A 82 4.56 -1.82 10.88
C LEU A 82 3.20 -1.60 10.22
N LEU A 83 3.09 -1.86 8.94
CA LEU A 83 1.84 -1.81 8.17
C LEU A 83 1.59 -3.18 7.54
N ALA A 84 0.55 -3.86 8.01
CA ALA A 84 0.01 -5.06 7.41
C ALA A 84 -1.15 -4.71 6.49
N ILE A 85 -1.11 -5.21 5.26
CA ILE A 85 -2.17 -5.10 4.27
C ILE A 85 -2.54 -6.52 3.87
N TYR A 86 -3.77 -6.94 4.19
CA TYR A 86 -4.26 -8.26 3.82
C TYR A 86 -5.27 -8.13 2.69
N HIS A 87 -4.90 -8.61 1.51
CA HIS A 87 -5.79 -8.72 0.36
C HIS A 87 -6.70 -9.91 0.54
N THR A 88 -8.01 -9.67 0.63
CA THR A 88 -8.98 -10.63 1.20
C THR A 88 -9.32 -11.80 0.29
N ALA A 89 -9.15 -11.65 -1.03
CA ALA A 89 -9.43 -12.72 -2.00
C ALA A 89 -8.60 -12.51 -3.27
N ASN A 90 -8.53 -13.52 -4.13
CA ASN A 90 -7.89 -13.39 -5.43
C ASN A 90 -8.63 -12.41 -6.33
N ASP A 91 -7.88 -11.56 -7.01
CA ASP A 91 -8.36 -10.67 -8.05
C ASP A 91 -8.84 -11.46 -9.28
N THR A 92 -9.61 -10.82 -10.17
CA THR A 92 -10.11 -11.47 -11.37
C THR A 92 -9.92 -10.58 -12.60
N TYR A 93 -9.90 -11.21 -13.77
CA TYR A 93 -9.91 -10.53 -15.07
C TYR A 93 -10.84 -11.28 -16.04
N GLU A 94 -11.21 -10.63 -17.14
CA GLU A 94 -11.99 -11.28 -18.21
C GLU A 94 -11.03 -11.76 -19.31
N ASP A 95 -11.16 -13.04 -19.70
CA ASP A 95 -10.38 -13.59 -20.82
C ASP A 95 -10.90 -13.12 -22.18
N ARG A 96 -10.27 -13.54 -23.27
CA ARG A 96 -10.64 -13.17 -24.64
C ARG A 96 -12.00 -13.67 -25.09
N PHE A 97 -12.55 -14.67 -24.38
CA PHE A 97 -13.86 -15.25 -24.65
C PHE A 97 -14.96 -14.63 -23.80
N GLY A 98 -14.63 -13.57 -23.02
CA GLY A 98 -15.57 -12.92 -22.12
C GLY A 98 -15.82 -13.68 -20.80
N LYS A 99 -15.04 -14.71 -20.50
CA LYS A 99 -15.18 -15.50 -19.27
C LYS A 99 -14.31 -14.92 -18.16
N ARG A 100 -14.87 -14.80 -16.94
CA ARG A 100 -14.15 -14.34 -15.76
C ARG A 100 -13.16 -15.41 -15.28
N GLN A 101 -11.90 -15.01 -15.13
CA GLN A 101 -10.78 -15.82 -14.69
C GLN A 101 -10.22 -15.30 -13.38
N THR A 102 -9.73 -16.19 -12.51
CA THR A 102 -9.10 -15.84 -11.23
C THR A 102 -7.60 -15.67 -11.42
N ILE A 103 -7.04 -14.61 -10.85
CA ILE A 103 -5.59 -14.38 -10.76
C ILE A 103 -5.10 -15.07 -9.48
N ASN A 104 -4.67 -16.32 -9.61
CA ASN A 104 -4.20 -17.10 -8.47
C ASN A 104 -3.00 -16.42 -7.79
N ASN A 105 -2.89 -16.57 -6.46
CA ASN A 105 -1.82 -16.01 -5.60
C ASN A 105 -1.82 -14.46 -5.54
N SER A 106 -2.89 -13.80 -5.97
CA SER A 106 -3.08 -12.36 -5.77
C SER A 106 -3.66 -12.01 -4.38
N GLN A 107 -4.29 -12.97 -3.70
CA GLN A 107 -4.66 -12.89 -2.29
C GLN A 107 -3.42 -13.02 -1.39
N GLY A 108 -3.44 -12.37 -0.22
CA GLY A 108 -2.41 -12.60 0.79
C GLY A 108 -1.96 -11.36 1.55
N LEU A 109 -0.93 -11.55 2.37
CA LEU A 109 -0.38 -10.53 3.25
C LEU A 109 0.76 -9.77 2.58
N THR A 110 0.73 -8.45 2.73
CA THR A 110 1.89 -7.57 2.53
C THR A 110 2.23 -6.93 3.87
N LEU A 111 3.46 -7.06 4.32
CA LEU A 111 3.95 -6.45 5.56
C LEU A 111 5.07 -5.48 5.25
N ASN A 112 4.88 -4.22 5.62
CA ASN A 112 5.86 -3.17 5.44
C ASN A 112 6.37 -2.70 6.80
N GLY A 113 7.68 -2.59 6.96
CA GLY A 113 8.29 -1.89 8.07
C GLY A 113 8.67 -0.48 7.68
N GLY A 114 8.51 0.44 8.60
CA GLY A 114 8.86 1.84 8.36
C GLY A 114 9.38 2.53 9.60
N ILE A 115 10.03 3.67 9.38
CA ILE A 115 10.46 4.59 10.42
C ILE A 115 10.15 6.01 9.97
N VAL A 116 9.60 6.79 10.88
CA VAL A 116 9.47 8.25 10.70
C VAL A 116 10.42 8.89 11.71
N ALA A 117 11.33 9.70 11.23
CA ALA A 117 12.23 10.48 12.07
C ALA A 117 11.88 11.98 11.90
N THR A 118 11.62 12.65 13.02
CA THR A 118 11.17 14.03 13.02
C THR A 118 12.12 14.89 13.85
N LYS A 119 12.52 16.02 13.30
CA LYS A 119 13.30 17.06 13.97
C LYS A 119 12.49 18.36 13.98
N SER A 120 12.06 18.80 15.15
CA SER A 120 11.46 20.12 15.32
C SER A 120 12.57 21.14 15.64
N PHE A 121 12.66 22.21 14.86
CA PHE A 121 13.62 23.29 15.08
C PHE A 121 13.04 24.36 16.03
N ASN A 122 11.73 24.59 15.92
CA ASN A 122 10.93 25.45 16.79
C ASN A 122 9.46 25.03 16.71
N GLN A 123 8.55 25.82 17.29
CA GLN A 123 7.10 25.52 17.26
C GLN A 123 6.48 25.54 15.86
N LYS A 124 7.15 26.16 14.89
CA LYS A 124 6.62 26.36 13.53
C LYS A 124 7.32 25.52 12.46
N ASN A 125 8.52 25.03 12.72
CA ASN A 125 9.35 24.41 11.69
C ASN A 125 9.77 23.01 12.09
N GLU A 126 9.51 22.05 11.19
CA GLU A 126 9.77 20.65 11.39
C GLU A 126 10.32 19.99 10.11
N LEU A 127 11.33 19.14 10.26
CA LEU A 127 11.84 18.28 9.20
C LEU A 127 11.45 16.84 9.51
N GLU A 128 10.84 16.16 8.56
CA GLU A 128 10.42 14.77 8.68
C GLU A 128 11.07 13.92 7.58
N LEU A 129 11.70 12.83 7.98
CA LEU A 129 12.21 11.78 7.10
C LEU A 129 11.37 10.51 7.32
N VAL A 130 10.80 10.01 6.25
CA VAL A 130 10.08 8.73 6.24
C VAL A 130 10.87 7.73 5.42
N ALA A 131 11.14 6.56 5.98
CA ALA A 131 11.72 5.44 5.26
C ALA A 131 10.87 4.19 5.50
N ALA A 132 10.59 3.43 4.46
CA ALA A 132 9.82 2.18 4.55
C ALA A 132 10.29 1.15 3.53
N THR A 133 10.17 -0.14 3.90
CA THR A 133 10.51 -1.27 3.05
C THR A 133 9.53 -2.43 3.31
N PRO A 134 9.14 -3.19 2.27
CA PRO A 134 8.36 -4.41 2.46
C PRO A 134 9.24 -5.54 3.00
N PHE A 135 8.76 -6.25 4.03
CA PHE A 135 9.34 -7.48 4.55
C PHE A 135 8.67 -8.73 3.98
N ILE A 136 7.34 -8.65 3.75
CA ILE A 136 6.53 -9.69 3.16
C ILE A 136 5.68 -9.06 2.05
N PHE A 137 5.54 -9.74 0.94
CA PHE A 137 4.67 -9.30 -0.16
C PHE A 137 4.00 -10.49 -0.83
N ARG A 138 2.85 -10.25 -1.42
CA ARG A 138 2.10 -11.24 -2.20
C ARG A 138 2.92 -11.66 -3.42
N ASP A 139 2.81 -12.92 -3.81
CA ASP A 139 3.53 -13.47 -4.95
C ASP A 139 3.13 -12.79 -6.25
N VAL A 140 1.83 -12.58 -6.44
CA VAL A 140 1.27 -11.94 -7.62
C VAL A 140 0.66 -10.60 -7.26
N ARG A 141 1.09 -9.56 -7.97
CA ARG A 141 0.57 -8.19 -7.88
C ARG A 141 0.14 -7.72 -9.26
N PRO A 142 -1.17 -7.71 -9.56
CA PRO A 142 -1.67 -7.35 -10.88
C PRO A 142 -1.34 -5.91 -11.32
N ASP A 143 -1.10 -5.01 -10.36
CA ASP A 143 -0.66 -3.64 -10.63
C ASP A 143 0.80 -3.54 -11.10
N GLY A 144 1.56 -4.63 -11.04
CA GLY A 144 2.97 -4.70 -11.46
C GLY A 144 3.92 -3.85 -10.61
N LEU A 145 3.42 -3.10 -9.63
CA LEU A 145 4.23 -2.18 -8.84
C LEU A 145 5.00 -2.90 -7.74
N THR A 146 6.31 -3.00 -7.92
CA THR A 146 7.23 -3.56 -6.93
C THR A 146 8.12 -2.48 -6.37
N ARG A 147 7.76 -1.94 -5.20
CA ARG A 147 8.61 -0.99 -4.48
C ARG A 147 9.51 -1.76 -3.51
N LYS A 148 10.82 -1.62 -3.66
CA LYS A 148 11.80 -2.19 -2.72
C LYS A 148 11.99 -1.31 -1.49
N ALA A 149 11.91 0.00 -1.65
CA ALA A 149 12.00 0.97 -0.57
C ALA A 149 11.28 2.26 -0.96
N VAL A 150 10.84 3.00 0.04
CA VAL A 150 10.31 4.36 -0.09
C VAL A 150 11.08 5.24 0.88
N ILE A 151 11.57 6.37 0.38
CA ILE A 151 12.18 7.43 1.19
C ILE A 151 11.49 8.73 0.82
N ASN A 152 11.03 9.46 1.82
CA ASN A 152 10.41 10.78 1.65
C ASN A 152 11.00 11.75 2.68
N LEU A 153 11.34 12.95 2.24
CA LEU A 153 11.80 14.05 3.09
C LEU A 153 10.82 15.21 2.95
N GLN A 154 10.28 15.67 4.08
CA GLN A 154 9.32 16.76 4.12
C GLN A 154 9.80 17.84 5.09
N TYR A 155 9.67 19.09 4.68
CA TYR A 155 9.80 20.25 5.56
C TYR A 155 8.40 20.83 5.77
N LYS A 156 7.99 20.94 7.05
CA LYS A 156 6.66 21.41 7.43
C LYS A 156 6.78 22.79 8.10
N ILE A 157 5.93 23.70 7.68
CA ILE A 157 5.79 25.05 8.27
C ILE A 157 4.37 25.15 8.83
N HIS A 158 4.26 25.45 10.13
CA HIS A 158 2.99 25.71 10.80
C HIS A 158 2.82 27.22 10.96
N PHE A 159 1.71 27.76 10.51
CA PHE A 159 1.38 29.19 10.55
C PHE A 159 0.61 29.57 11.81
#